data_b24208d42cd87ae163415ae948adf83c
#
_entry.id   b24208d42cd87ae163415ae948adf83c
#
_cell.length_a   1.000
_cell.length_b   1.000
_cell.length_c   1.000
_cell.angle_alpha   90.00
_cell.angle_beta   90.00
_cell.angle_gamma   90.00
#
_symmetry.space_group_name_H-M   'P 1'
#
loop_
_entity.id
_entity.type
_entity.pdbx_description
1 polymer ?
#
loop_
_entity_poly.entity_id
_entity_poly.type
_entity_poly.pdbx_seq_one_letter_code
_entity_poly.pdbx_strand_id
1 'polypeptide(L)'
;MILLVRFAPAADAELLAVIARIGADSPSAAVAFRDKALHALSRLRDFPDSGRTLPEYPALPVREVIAAPYRFFYQVKVDAVWIVAVWQGAQLADPPEDWVSRKR
;
A
#
# COMPACT_ATOMS: atom_id res chain seq x y z
N MET A 1 -0.85 17.72 11.62
CA MET A 1 -1.23 17.95 10.22
C MET A 1 -1.70 16.66 9.58
N ILE A 2 -2.78 16.74 8.82
CA ILE A 2 -3.37 15.56 8.18
C ILE A 2 -2.91 15.52 6.73
N LEU A 3 -2.32 14.40 6.33
CA LEU A 3 -1.89 14.21 4.96
C LEU A 3 -2.98 13.53 4.15
N LEU A 4 -2.99 13.78 2.85
CA LEU A 4 -3.84 13.01 1.96
C LEU A 4 -3.22 11.64 1.72
N VAL A 5 -4.06 10.64 1.53
CA VAL A 5 -3.60 9.33 1.10
C VAL A 5 -3.99 9.18 -0.36
N ARG A 6 -3.01 9.00 -1.21
CA ARG A 6 -3.19 8.92 -2.65
C ARG A 6 -2.60 7.63 -3.18
N PHE A 7 -3.14 7.17 -4.30
CA PHE A 7 -2.63 5.97 -4.95
C PHE A 7 -1.88 6.37 -6.21
N ALA A 8 -0.64 5.88 -6.33
CA ALA A 8 0.06 5.97 -7.61
C ALA A 8 -0.69 5.13 -8.64
N PRO A 9 -0.60 5.49 -9.93
CA PRO A 9 -1.39 4.77 -10.95
C PRO A 9 -1.20 3.27 -10.94
N ALA A 10 0.02 2.78 -10.75
CA ALA A 10 0.25 1.33 -10.71
C ALA A 10 -0.45 0.69 -9.51
N ALA A 11 -0.39 1.34 -8.35
CA ALA A 11 -1.03 0.80 -7.15
C ALA A 11 -2.55 0.81 -7.29
N ASP A 12 -3.09 1.86 -7.90
CA ASP A 12 -4.53 1.95 -8.13
C ASP A 12 -5.00 0.80 -9.02
N ALA A 13 -4.27 0.54 -10.11
CA ALA A 13 -4.61 -0.57 -11.00
C ALA A 13 -4.50 -1.91 -10.28
N GLU A 14 -3.48 -2.08 -9.46
CA GLU A 14 -3.30 -3.32 -8.71
C GLU A 14 -4.43 -3.56 -7.72
N LEU A 15 -4.85 -2.51 -7.00
CA LEU A 15 -5.97 -2.65 -6.07
C LEU A 15 -7.25 -2.99 -6.79
N LEU A 16 -7.53 -2.32 -7.92
CA LEU A 16 -8.73 -2.63 -8.69
C LEU A 16 -8.73 -4.07 -9.18
N ALA A 17 -7.56 -4.57 -9.60
CA ALA A 17 -7.45 -5.96 -10.05
C ALA A 17 -7.71 -6.94 -8.89
N VAL A 18 -7.23 -6.63 -7.69
CA VAL A 18 -7.48 -7.46 -6.52
C VAL A 18 -8.97 -7.51 -6.20
N ILE A 19 -9.61 -6.33 -6.18
CA ILE A 19 -11.04 -6.25 -5.88
C ILE A 19 -11.85 -7.01 -6.91
N ALA A 20 -11.50 -6.89 -8.19
CA ALA A 20 -12.20 -7.61 -9.25
C ALA A 20 -12.06 -9.11 -9.10
N ARG A 21 -10.87 -9.58 -8.74
CA ARG A 21 -10.62 -11.01 -8.58
C ARG A 21 -11.40 -11.58 -7.42
N ILE A 22 -11.43 -10.87 -6.29
CA ILE A 22 -12.22 -11.31 -5.14
C ILE A 22 -13.71 -11.28 -5.49
N GLY A 23 -14.14 -10.24 -6.20
CA GLY A 23 -15.54 -10.06 -6.55
C GLY A 23 -16.05 -11.10 -7.53
N ALA A 24 -15.17 -11.71 -8.33
CA ALA A 24 -15.56 -12.77 -9.24
C ALA A 24 -16.13 -13.96 -8.47
N ASP A 25 -15.60 -14.23 -7.27
CA ASP A 25 -16.09 -15.31 -6.43
C ASP A 25 -17.17 -14.83 -5.48
N SER A 26 -17.05 -13.64 -4.94
CA SER A 26 -17.97 -13.13 -3.94
C SER A 26 -17.99 -11.61 -3.95
N PRO A 27 -19.05 -11.00 -4.50
CA PRO A 27 -19.16 -9.54 -4.48
C PRO A 27 -19.12 -8.95 -3.07
N SER A 28 -19.73 -9.62 -2.09
CA SER A 28 -19.73 -9.11 -0.72
C SER A 28 -18.32 -9.17 -0.09
N ALA A 29 -17.56 -10.19 -0.44
CA ALA A 29 -16.18 -10.29 0.05
C ALA A 29 -15.30 -9.20 -0.54
N ALA A 30 -15.54 -8.80 -1.79
CA ALA A 30 -14.81 -7.72 -2.41
C ALA A 30 -15.06 -6.40 -1.69
N VAL A 31 -16.33 -6.11 -1.36
CA VAL A 31 -16.67 -4.90 -0.61
C VAL A 31 -16.03 -4.92 0.76
N ALA A 32 -16.11 -6.06 1.46
CA ALA A 32 -15.53 -6.18 2.79
C ALA A 32 -14.01 -5.97 2.76
N PHE A 33 -13.34 -6.54 1.78
CA PHE A 33 -11.90 -6.35 1.64
C PHE A 33 -11.55 -4.89 1.37
N ARG A 34 -12.27 -4.26 0.44
CA ARG A 34 -12.06 -2.87 0.10
C ARG A 34 -12.20 -1.98 1.34
N ASP A 35 -13.28 -2.19 2.09
CA ASP A 35 -13.54 -1.37 3.27
C ASP A 35 -12.47 -1.56 4.34
N LYS A 36 -12.05 -2.80 4.55
CA LYS A 36 -10.99 -3.11 5.51
C LYS A 36 -9.67 -2.45 5.10
N ALA A 37 -9.32 -2.54 3.81
CA ALA A 37 -8.07 -1.96 3.33
C ALA A 37 -8.09 -0.43 3.47
N LEU A 38 -9.18 0.21 3.04
CA LEU A 38 -9.27 1.66 3.11
C LEU A 38 -9.28 2.15 4.55
N HIS A 39 -9.91 1.40 5.46
CA HIS A 39 -9.88 1.75 6.87
C HIS A 39 -8.45 1.70 7.41
N ALA A 40 -7.72 0.62 7.09
CA ALA A 40 -6.35 0.49 7.54
C ALA A 40 -5.47 1.63 7.01
N LEU A 41 -5.67 2.01 5.75
CA LEU A 41 -4.88 3.06 5.14
C LEU A 41 -5.25 4.44 5.65
N SER A 42 -6.49 4.64 6.09
CA SER A 42 -6.92 5.96 6.56
C SER A 42 -6.13 6.46 7.76
N ARG A 43 -5.56 5.53 8.53
CA ARG A 43 -4.76 5.91 9.69
C ARG A 43 -3.47 6.62 9.29
N LEU A 44 -3.03 6.43 8.06
CA LEU A 44 -1.81 7.07 7.59
C LEU A 44 -1.95 8.57 7.45
N ARG A 45 -3.18 9.08 7.40
CA ARG A 45 -3.39 10.53 7.33
C ARG A 45 -2.88 11.23 8.58
N ASP A 46 -3.08 10.60 9.73
CA ASP A 46 -2.67 11.17 11.01
C ASP A 46 -1.33 10.62 11.49
N PHE A 47 -1.04 9.39 11.13
CA PHE A 47 0.15 8.68 11.60
C PHE A 47 0.91 8.09 10.41
N PRO A 48 1.53 8.96 9.58
CA PRO A 48 2.14 8.47 8.35
C PRO A 48 3.29 7.50 8.56
N ASP A 49 3.93 7.52 9.74
CA ASP A 49 5.03 6.61 10.01
C ASP A 49 4.59 5.34 10.75
N SER A 50 3.28 5.11 10.86
CA SER A 50 2.76 3.98 11.62
C SER A 50 2.91 2.63 10.93
N GLY A 51 3.09 2.62 9.60
CA GLY A 51 3.37 1.38 8.90
C GLY A 51 4.76 0.88 9.21
N ARG A 52 4.99 -0.41 9.00
CA ARG A 52 6.29 -0.96 9.36
C ARG A 52 7.27 -0.82 8.19
N THR A 53 8.55 -0.71 8.51
CA THR A 53 9.59 -0.79 7.51
C THR A 53 9.59 -2.18 6.91
N LEU A 54 10.11 -2.32 5.69
CA LEU A 54 10.12 -3.61 5.03
C LEU A 54 11.15 -4.51 5.68
N PRO A 55 10.76 -5.68 6.17
CA PRO A 55 11.74 -6.57 6.78
C PRO A 55 12.85 -6.98 5.81
N GLU A 56 12.49 -7.11 4.52
CA GLU A 56 13.47 -7.52 3.50
C GLU A 56 14.44 -6.40 3.16
N TYR A 57 14.00 -5.14 3.26
CA TYR A 57 14.80 -4.00 2.83
C TYR A 57 14.57 -2.81 3.77
N PRO A 58 15.05 -2.92 5.02
CA PRO A 58 14.71 -1.91 6.02
C PRO A 58 15.27 -0.51 5.73
N ALA A 59 16.24 -0.41 4.85
CA ALA A 59 16.82 0.89 4.52
C ALA A 59 16.03 1.65 3.43
N LEU A 60 15.08 0.99 2.78
CA LEU A 60 14.29 1.69 1.76
C LEU A 60 13.33 2.70 2.39
N PRO A 61 13.10 3.83 1.74
CA PRO A 61 12.16 4.83 2.24
C PRO A 61 10.71 4.45 1.91
N VAL A 62 10.34 3.22 2.23
CA VAL A 62 9.03 2.65 1.94
C VAL A 62 8.60 1.88 3.18
N ARG A 63 7.35 2.04 3.55
CA ARG A 63 6.74 1.27 4.63
C ARG A 63 5.58 0.48 4.09
N GLU A 64 5.03 -0.41 4.92
CA GLU A 64 3.90 -1.23 4.51
C GLU A 64 2.81 -1.24 5.55
N VAL A 65 1.59 -1.40 5.05
CA VAL A 65 0.41 -1.69 5.86
C VAL A 65 -0.14 -3.00 5.32
N ILE A 66 -0.48 -3.92 6.22
CA ILE A 66 -0.98 -5.22 5.80
C ILE A 66 -2.51 -5.26 5.96
N ALA A 67 -3.20 -5.57 4.86
CA ALA A 67 -4.59 -5.97 4.89
C ALA A 67 -4.63 -7.36 4.28
N ALA A 68 -4.47 -8.35 5.14
CA ALA A 68 -4.20 -9.72 4.73
C ALA A 68 -5.15 -10.22 3.66
N PRO A 69 -4.66 -10.93 2.66
CA PRO A 69 -3.28 -11.38 2.47
C PRO A 69 -2.41 -10.43 1.63
N TYR A 70 -2.77 -9.16 1.57
CA TYR A 70 -2.10 -8.20 0.71
C TYR A 70 -1.27 -7.22 1.52
N ARG A 71 -0.17 -6.77 0.89
CA ARG A 71 0.73 -5.77 1.43
C ARG A 71 0.52 -4.49 0.63
N PHE A 72 0.30 -3.38 1.34
CA PHE A 72 0.17 -2.06 0.73
C PHE A 72 1.45 -1.30 1.04
N PHE A 73 2.24 -1.03 0.03
CA PHE A 73 3.51 -0.32 0.18
C PHE A 73 3.29 1.16 -0.04
N TYR A 74 3.91 2.00 0.80
CA TYR A 74 3.71 3.43 0.67
C TYR A 74 4.97 4.22 0.97
N GLN A 75 5.00 5.45 0.45
CA GLN A 75 6.04 6.43 0.74
C GLN A 75 5.39 7.69 1.26
N VAL A 76 6.05 8.35 2.22
CA VAL A 76 5.58 9.62 2.75
C VAL A 76 6.28 10.72 1.99
N LYS A 77 5.51 11.60 1.39
CA LYS A 77 6.02 12.78 0.71
C LYS A 77 5.59 14.02 1.47
N VAL A 78 6.04 15.18 1.01
CA VAL A 78 5.74 16.44 1.69
C VAL A 78 4.25 16.66 1.86
N ASP A 79 3.48 16.35 0.85
CA ASP A 79 2.05 16.71 0.80
C ASP A 79 1.12 15.53 0.92
N ALA A 80 1.62 14.32 0.87
CA ALA A 80 0.73 13.15 0.83
C ALA A 80 1.47 11.87 1.18
N VAL A 81 0.68 10.90 1.57
CA VAL A 81 1.13 9.52 1.65
C VAL A 81 0.75 8.87 0.33
N TRP A 82 1.74 8.33 -0.37
CA TRP A 82 1.51 7.70 -1.67
C TRP A 82 1.60 6.19 -1.56
N ILE A 83 0.49 5.52 -1.87
CA ILE A 83 0.48 4.07 -1.97
C ILE A 83 1.10 3.74 -3.32
N VAL A 84 2.20 3.01 -3.30
CA VAL A 84 2.99 2.78 -4.52
C VAL A 84 2.83 1.37 -5.08
N ALA A 85 2.36 0.42 -4.29
CA ALA A 85 2.12 -0.93 -4.77
C ALA A 85 1.18 -1.68 -3.85
N VAL A 86 0.46 -2.65 -4.40
CA VAL A 86 -0.42 -3.55 -3.65
C VAL A 86 -0.10 -4.96 -4.14
N TRP A 87 0.53 -5.76 -3.29
CA TRP A 87 0.98 -7.10 -3.69
C TRP A 87 0.54 -8.13 -2.69
N GLN A 88 0.29 -9.33 -3.19
CA GLN A 88 0.04 -10.48 -2.35
C GLN A 88 1.36 -11.23 -2.15
N GLY A 89 1.50 -11.84 -0.98
CA GLY A 89 2.65 -12.67 -0.73
C GLY A 89 3.47 -12.20 0.44
N ALA A 90 4.24 -13.13 0.96
CA ALA A 90 5.00 -12.91 2.19
C ALA A 90 6.34 -12.25 1.93
N GLN A 91 6.91 -12.47 0.75
CA GLN A 91 8.26 -11.99 0.50
C GLN A 91 8.33 -11.05 -0.67
N LEU A 92 9.15 -10.03 -0.51
CA LEU A 92 9.44 -9.07 -1.56
C LEU A 92 10.83 -9.41 -2.10
N ALA A 93 10.89 -10.05 -3.27
CA ALA A 93 12.17 -10.50 -3.82
C ALA A 93 13.04 -9.32 -4.23
N ASP A 94 12.51 -8.46 -5.10
CA ASP A 94 13.24 -7.29 -5.58
C ASP A 94 12.30 -6.11 -5.64
N PRO A 95 12.60 -5.03 -4.94
CA PRO A 95 11.74 -3.84 -5.04
C PRO A 95 11.93 -3.15 -6.39
N PRO A 96 10.88 -2.46 -6.88
CA PRO A 96 11.05 -1.62 -8.07
C PRO A 96 12.16 -0.60 -7.87
N GLU A 97 12.84 -0.31 -8.97
CA GLU A 97 13.96 0.63 -8.89
C GLU A 97 13.57 1.99 -8.36
N ASP A 98 12.37 2.44 -8.68
CA ASP A 98 11.94 3.77 -8.26
C ASP A 98 11.63 3.87 -6.77
N TRP A 99 11.67 2.77 -6.03
CA TRP A 99 11.56 2.81 -4.57
C TRP A 99 12.88 3.19 -3.92
N VAL A 100 13.98 3.02 -4.63
CA VAL A 100 15.27 3.38 -4.09
C VAL A 100 15.38 4.89 -4.06
N SER A 101 15.95 5.41 -3.00
CA SER A 101 16.08 6.85 -2.86
C SER A 101 16.84 7.47 -4.02
N ARG A 102 16.29 8.58 -4.59
CA ARG A 102 16.96 9.29 -5.59
C ARG A 102 17.77 10.24 -4.96
N LYS A 103 18.82 10.30 -5.04
CA LYS A 103 19.56 11.28 -4.47
C LYS A 103 19.56 12.39 -5.12
N ARG A 104 19.36 12.93 -5.17
CA ARG A 104 19.35 13.82 -5.81
C ARG A 104 19.22 14.48 -5.81
#